data_a539200b1718c97e0a56594d7912466b
#
_entry.id   a539200b1718c97e0a56594d7912466b
#
_cell.length_a   1.000
_cell.length_b   1.000
_cell.length_c   1.000
_cell.angle_alpha   90.00
_cell.angle_beta   90.00
_cell.angle_gamma   90.00
#
_symmetry.space_group_name_H-M   'P 1'
#
loop_
_entity.id
_entity.type
_entity.pdbx_description
1 polymer ?
#
loop_
_entity_poly.entity_id
_entity_poly.type
_entity_poly.pdbx_seq_one_letter_code
_entity_poly.pdbx_strand_id
1 'polypeptide(L)'
;MTPSQAAPQTVPGIARFQGHTALITGAARGIGAAIAHRLTGEGAQVVVADIDLGRAEATAAELKGAVARHCDVSDRASVEAAVAFAVEQFGRLDVLVNNAYSCTADAERFEDEDDEEWARDLDVTLTGAFRCSRAALPHLAASGRGAIVSIGSVNGEQDFNNHAYSAAKAGLVSLTRTLAGDAAPRGVRVNLVHPGTIRTPAWEGREGQLERLAPVYPLGRVGEPEDIAAAVAFLASADASWITGTTLRVDGGLLAVNTGFQRVADGA
;
A
#
# COMPACT_ATOMS: atom_id res chain seq x y z
N MET A 1 -4.76 -12.56 31.51
CA MET A 1 -5.40 -11.26 31.21
C MET A 1 -5.21 -11.00 29.74
N THR A 2 -6.24 -11.16 28.94
CA THR A 2 -6.26 -10.85 27.51
C THR A 2 -6.12 -9.34 27.35
N PRO A 3 -5.15 -8.81 26.60
CA PRO A 3 -5.08 -7.37 26.31
C PRO A 3 -6.32 -6.98 25.50
N SER A 4 -7.03 -5.98 25.98
CA SER A 4 -8.14 -5.36 25.27
C SER A 4 -7.64 -4.88 23.90
N GLN A 5 -8.20 -5.43 22.83
CA GLN A 5 -7.98 -4.97 21.44
C GLN A 5 -8.72 -3.64 21.25
N ALA A 6 -8.10 -2.54 21.62
CA ALA A 6 -8.58 -1.23 21.20
C ALA A 6 -8.14 -1.01 19.75
N ALA A 7 -9.10 -0.81 18.84
CA ALA A 7 -8.83 -0.36 17.49
C ALA A 7 -8.03 0.96 17.53
N PRO A 8 -7.09 1.19 16.57
CA PRO A 8 -6.30 2.41 16.55
C PRO A 8 -7.23 3.64 16.47
N GLN A 9 -7.19 4.45 17.53
CA GLN A 9 -7.99 5.66 17.60
C GLN A 9 -7.44 6.69 16.61
N THR A 10 -8.30 7.19 15.72
CA THR A 10 -7.98 8.40 14.94
C THR A 10 -7.78 9.54 15.93
N VAL A 11 -6.59 10.13 15.95
CA VAL A 11 -6.32 11.34 16.75
C VAL A 11 -7.11 12.49 16.13
N PRO A 12 -8.14 13.02 16.80
CA PRO A 12 -8.92 14.13 16.26
C PRO A 12 -8.04 15.38 16.13
N GLY A 13 -8.06 16.06 14.98
CA GLY A 13 -7.55 17.42 14.83
C GLY A 13 -6.27 17.60 14.02
N ILE A 14 -5.67 16.55 13.46
CA ILE A 14 -4.47 16.72 12.60
C ILE A 14 -4.91 16.83 11.15
N ALA A 15 -4.87 18.03 10.56
CA ALA A 15 -5.19 18.29 9.16
C ALA A 15 -3.90 18.39 8.30
N ARG A 16 -3.08 17.33 8.30
CA ARG A 16 -1.78 17.31 7.58
C ARG A 16 -1.92 17.43 6.07
N PHE A 17 -3.07 17.07 5.53
CA PHE A 17 -3.32 17.01 4.09
C PHE A 17 -4.30 18.07 3.59
N GLN A 18 -4.54 19.13 4.35
CA GLN A 18 -5.38 20.23 3.90
C GLN A 18 -4.85 20.80 2.58
N GLY A 19 -5.71 20.79 1.53
CA GLY A 19 -5.35 21.23 0.18
C GLY A 19 -4.37 20.32 -0.56
N HIS A 20 -4.20 19.08 -0.13
CA HIS A 20 -3.50 18.03 -0.89
C HIS A 20 -4.50 17.21 -1.71
N THR A 21 -4.01 16.72 -2.85
CA THR A 21 -4.72 15.73 -3.68
C THR A 21 -3.93 14.43 -3.70
N ALA A 22 -4.59 13.32 -3.40
CA ALA A 22 -4.02 11.98 -3.44
C ALA A 22 -4.72 11.09 -4.47
N LEU A 23 -3.93 10.30 -5.20
CA LEU A 23 -4.40 9.20 -6.04
C LEU A 23 -3.97 7.88 -5.41
N ILE A 24 -4.93 6.99 -5.14
CA ILE A 24 -4.69 5.70 -4.49
C ILE A 24 -5.20 4.59 -5.41
N THR A 25 -4.32 3.68 -5.84
CA THR A 25 -4.70 2.54 -6.68
C THR A 25 -5.10 1.33 -5.85
N GLY A 26 -6.05 0.50 -6.35
CA GLY A 26 -6.60 -0.62 -5.58
C GLY A 26 -7.32 -0.16 -4.31
N ALA A 27 -8.03 0.98 -4.40
CA ALA A 27 -8.55 1.68 -3.23
C ALA A 27 -10.02 1.38 -2.91
N ALA A 28 -10.66 0.46 -3.66
CA ALA A 28 -12.06 0.09 -3.43
C ALA A 28 -12.31 -0.69 -2.14
N ARG A 29 -11.28 -1.26 -1.50
CA ARG A 29 -11.40 -2.04 -0.26
C ARG A 29 -10.07 -2.18 0.48
N GLY A 30 -10.11 -2.79 1.67
CA GLY A 30 -8.94 -3.20 2.43
C GLY A 30 -7.98 -2.04 2.76
N ILE A 31 -6.69 -2.26 2.55
CA ILE A 31 -5.64 -1.28 2.86
C ILE A 31 -5.85 0.03 2.09
N GLY A 32 -6.16 -0.06 0.79
CA GLY A 32 -6.37 1.13 -0.05
C GLY A 32 -7.54 2.00 0.43
N ALA A 33 -8.67 1.39 0.79
CA ALA A 33 -9.82 2.10 1.35
C ALA A 33 -9.48 2.74 2.71
N ALA A 34 -8.77 2.04 3.60
CA ALA A 34 -8.34 2.60 4.88
C ALA A 34 -7.37 3.79 4.71
N ILE A 35 -6.48 3.74 3.68
CA ILE A 35 -5.63 4.88 3.33
C ILE A 35 -6.48 6.05 2.85
N ALA A 36 -7.47 5.80 1.98
CA ALA A 36 -8.39 6.84 1.50
C ALA A 36 -9.15 7.50 2.66
N HIS A 37 -9.69 6.69 3.58
CA HIS A 37 -10.32 7.15 4.82
C HIS A 37 -9.38 8.03 5.66
N ARG A 38 -8.15 7.57 5.86
CA ARG A 38 -7.16 8.28 6.67
C ARG A 38 -6.80 9.63 6.06
N LEU A 39 -6.48 9.66 4.75
CA LEU A 39 -6.06 10.90 4.10
C LEU A 39 -7.20 11.92 3.99
N THR A 40 -8.43 11.48 3.68
CA THR A 40 -9.61 12.37 3.68
C THR A 40 -9.94 12.88 5.08
N GLY A 41 -9.83 12.03 6.10
CA GLY A 41 -10.00 12.42 7.51
C GLY A 41 -8.98 13.48 7.97
N GLU A 42 -7.82 13.57 7.33
CA GLU A 42 -6.79 14.58 7.56
C GLU A 42 -6.79 15.72 6.53
N GLY A 43 -7.86 15.85 5.73
CA GLY A 43 -8.14 16.99 4.88
C GLY A 43 -7.75 16.89 3.41
N ALA A 44 -7.29 15.71 2.93
CA ALA A 44 -6.99 15.49 1.52
C ALA A 44 -8.25 15.41 0.66
N GLN A 45 -8.11 15.81 -0.61
CA GLN A 45 -8.97 15.36 -1.70
C GLN A 45 -8.39 14.04 -2.24
N VAL A 46 -9.23 13.02 -2.48
CA VAL A 46 -8.76 11.68 -2.83
C VAL A 46 -9.45 11.15 -4.09
N VAL A 47 -8.65 10.63 -5.02
CA VAL A 47 -9.14 9.77 -6.09
C VAL A 47 -9.01 8.32 -5.64
N VAL A 48 -10.15 7.67 -5.43
CA VAL A 48 -10.28 6.24 -5.15
C VAL A 48 -10.23 5.52 -6.50
N ALA A 49 -9.05 5.05 -6.88
CA ALA A 49 -8.83 4.41 -8.18
C ALA A 49 -8.80 2.88 -8.02
N ASP A 50 -9.62 2.19 -8.82
CA ASP A 50 -9.72 0.73 -8.79
C ASP A 50 -10.18 0.19 -10.14
N ILE A 51 -9.88 -1.08 -10.42
CA ILE A 51 -10.40 -1.80 -11.57
C ILE A 51 -11.92 -2.06 -11.41
N ASP A 52 -12.40 -2.22 -10.18
CA ASP A 52 -13.81 -2.32 -9.82
C ASP A 52 -14.37 -0.92 -9.52
N LEU A 53 -14.83 -0.23 -10.58
CA LEU A 53 -15.37 1.12 -10.45
C LEU A 53 -16.57 1.19 -9.50
N GLY A 54 -17.46 0.19 -9.52
CA GLY A 54 -18.66 0.21 -8.69
C GLY A 54 -18.34 0.18 -7.19
N ARG A 55 -17.34 -0.63 -6.78
CA ARG A 55 -16.86 -0.64 -5.41
C ARG A 55 -16.07 0.64 -5.06
N ALA A 56 -15.31 1.17 -6.00
CA ALA A 56 -14.61 2.44 -5.80
C ALA A 56 -15.61 3.59 -5.56
N GLU A 57 -16.70 3.63 -6.30
CA GLU A 57 -17.81 4.59 -6.12
C GLU A 57 -18.46 4.45 -4.73
N ALA A 58 -18.72 3.22 -4.28
CA ALA A 58 -19.26 2.97 -2.95
C ALA A 58 -18.31 3.49 -1.86
N THR A 59 -17.01 3.19 -1.95
CA THR A 59 -16.02 3.68 -1.01
C THR A 59 -15.90 5.21 -1.04
N ALA A 60 -15.86 5.82 -2.23
CA ALA A 60 -15.76 7.27 -2.36
C ALA A 60 -16.97 8.00 -1.80
N ALA A 61 -18.19 7.42 -1.92
CA ALA A 61 -19.41 8.00 -1.39
C ALA A 61 -19.44 8.15 0.14
N GLU A 62 -18.66 7.33 0.85
CA GLU A 62 -18.53 7.39 2.31
C GLU A 62 -17.53 8.49 2.76
N LEU A 63 -16.76 9.08 1.82
CA LEU A 63 -15.62 9.93 2.10
C LEU A 63 -15.85 11.37 1.63
N LYS A 64 -15.80 12.32 2.55
CA LYS A 64 -15.89 13.73 2.18
C LYS A 64 -14.63 14.16 1.40
N GLY A 65 -14.81 14.60 0.16
CA GLY A 65 -13.70 15.05 -0.70
C GLY A 65 -13.05 13.93 -1.51
N ALA A 66 -13.71 12.77 -1.60
CA ALA A 66 -13.26 11.69 -2.48
C ALA A 66 -14.13 11.57 -3.73
N VAL A 67 -13.51 11.09 -4.80
CA VAL A 67 -14.16 10.72 -6.07
C VAL A 67 -13.61 9.39 -6.55
N ALA A 68 -14.41 8.60 -7.24
CA ALA A 68 -13.99 7.33 -7.80
C ALA A 68 -13.48 7.47 -9.24
N ARG A 69 -12.54 6.60 -9.62
CA ARG A 69 -12.09 6.49 -11.01
C ARG A 69 -11.72 5.05 -11.33
N HIS A 70 -12.20 4.55 -12.47
CA HIS A 70 -11.70 3.29 -13.02
C HIS A 70 -10.21 3.40 -13.33
N CYS A 71 -9.41 2.42 -12.87
CA CYS A 71 -7.99 2.35 -13.15
C CYS A 71 -7.51 0.89 -13.15
N ASP A 72 -7.21 0.39 -14.34
CA ASP A 72 -6.44 -0.85 -14.51
C ASP A 72 -4.96 -0.48 -14.59
N VAL A 73 -4.19 -0.88 -13.58
CA VAL A 73 -2.75 -0.56 -13.50
C VAL A 73 -1.90 -1.37 -14.51
N SER A 74 -2.47 -2.44 -15.08
CA SER A 74 -1.84 -3.19 -16.17
C SER A 74 -1.97 -2.49 -17.53
N ASP A 75 -2.92 -1.57 -17.68
CA ASP A 75 -3.10 -0.75 -18.88
C ASP A 75 -2.53 0.67 -18.72
N ARG A 76 -1.57 0.98 -19.57
CA ARG A 76 -0.93 2.30 -19.60
C ARG A 76 -1.92 3.44 -19.81
N ALA A 77 -2.85 3.29 -20.75
CA ALA A 77 -3.80 4.35 -21.07
C ALA A 77 -4.78 4.60 -19.92
N SER A 78 -5.22 3.55 -19.25
CA SER A 78 -6.06 3.63 -18.04
C SER A 78 -5.35 4.38 -16.90
N VAL A 79 -4.07 4.09 -16.67
CA VAL A 79 -3.25 4.80 -15.67
C VAL A 79 -3.10 6.28 -16.01
N GLU A 80 -2.71 6.61 -17.26
CA GLU A 80 -2.55 8.00 -17.70
C GLU A 80 -3.87 8.78 -17.57
N ALA A 81 -5.00 8.16 -17.91
CA ALA A 81 -6.32 8.75 -17.75
C ALA A 81 -6.72 8.96 -16.28
N ALA A 82 -6.33 8.06 -15.37
CA ALA A 82 -6.62 8.23 -13.94
C ALA A 82 -5.79 9.37 -13.32
N VAL A 83 -4.53 9.50 -13.72
CA VAL A 83 -3.67 10.63 -13.29
C VAL A 83 -4.18 11.95 -13.83
N ALA A 84 -4.51 12.02 -15.12
CA ALA A 84 -5.08 13.22 -15.75
C ALA A 84 -6.38 13.64 -15.04
N PHE A 85 -7.28 12.68 -14.78
CA PHE A 85 -8.52 12.92 -14.07
C PHE A 85 -8.29 13.54 -12.67
N ALA A 86 -7.30 13.05 -11.91
CA ALA A 86 -6.98 13.63 -10.60
C ALA A 86 -6.59 15.11 -10.69
N VAL A 87 -5.77 15.44 -11.70
CA VAL A 87 -5.30 16.81 -11.95
C VAL A 87 -6.44 17.70 -12.46
N GLU A 88 -7.28 17.20 -13.37
CA GLU A 88 -8.44 17.93 -13.89
C GLU A 88 -9.48 18.20 -12.79
N GLN A 89 -9.75 17.21 -11.95
CA GLN A 89 -10.77 17.29 -10.90
C GLN A 89 -10.36 18.24 -9.76
N PHE A 90 -9.08 18.27 -9.37
CA PHE A 90 -8.62 18.95 -8.18
C PHE A 90 -7.51 19.99 -8.41
N GLY A 91 -7.09 20.18 -9.67
CA GLY A 91 -6.09 21.16 -10.07
C GLY A 91 -4.63 20.79 -9.75
N ARG A 92 -4.39 19.66 -9.07
CA ARG A 92 -3.06 19.22 -8.62
C ARG A 92 -3.01 17.75 -8.26
N LEU A 93 -1.79 17.20 -8.13
CA LEU A 93 -1.54 15.89 -7.54
C LEU A 93 -0.32 16.00 -6.62
N ASP A 94 -0.49 15.66 -5.34
CA ASP A 94 0.54 15.76 -4.31
C ASP A 94 1.02 14.40 -3.79
N VAL A 95 0.13 13.40 -3.78
CA VAL A 95 0.41 12.08 -3.25
C VAL A 95 -0.05 11.01 -4.24
N LEU A 96 0.85 10.07 -4.54
CA LEU A 96 0.51 8.81 -5.20
C LEU A 96 0.70 7.66 -4.22
N VAL A 97 -0.32 6.80 -4.08
CA VAL A 97 -0.20 5.53 -3.34
C VAL A 97 -0.37 4.37 -4.32
N ASN A 98 0.71 3.63 -4.56
CA ASN A 98 0.68 2.39 -5.33
C ASN A 98 0.30 1.24 -4.39
N ASN A 99 -0.99 0.90 -4.35
CA ASN A 99 -1.52 -0.15 -3.49
C ASN A 99 -2.10 -1.34 -4.29
N ALA A 100 -2.50 -1.15 -5.54
CA ALA A 100 -3.00 -2.24 -6.38
C ALA A 100 -1.97 -3.38 -6.50
N TYR A 101 -2.45 -4.63 -6.43
CA TYR A 101 -1.63 -5.82 -6.55
C TYR A 101 -2.41 -6.99 -7.16
N SER A 102 -1.70 -7.97 -7.68
CA SER A 102 -2.16 -9.32 -8.00
C SER A 102 -1.32 -10.32 -7.21
N CYS A 103 -1.95 -11.39 -6.76
CA CYS A 103 -1.29 -12.47 -6.04
C CYS A 103 -2.04 -13.76 -6.32
N THR A 104 -1.50 -14.57 -7.21
CA THR A 104 -2.01 -15.87 -7.53
C THR A 104 -1.45 -16.89 -6.51
N ALA A 105 -2.20 -17.95 -6.25
CA ALA A 105 -1.70 -19.04 -5.41
C ALA A 105 -0.62 -19.80 -6.16
N ASP A 106 0.44 -20.20 -5.45
CA ASP A 106 1.49 -21.04 -6.02
C ASP A 106 0.93 -22.41 -6.46
N ALA A 107 1.53 -22.98 -7.50
CA ALA A 107 1.31 -24.37 -7.86
C ALA A 107 1.81 -25.30 -6.74
N GLU A 108 1.42 -26.59 -6.78
CA GLU A 108 1.87 -27.58 -5.78
C GLU A 108 3.40 -27.77 -5.82
N ARG A 109 3.99 -27.63 -7.01
CA ARG A 109 5.43 -27.70 -7.23
C ARG A 109 5.88 -26.53 -8.10
N PHE A 110 7.06 -26.02 -7.84
CA PHE A 110 7.62 -24.87 -8.56
C PHE A 110 7.71 -25.07 -10.08
N GLU A 111 8.03 -26.29 -10.54
CA GLU A 111 8.09 -26.62 -11.95
C GLU A 111 6.73 -26.65 -12.67
N ASP A 112 5.63 -26.59 -11.92
CA ASP A 112 4.26 -26.55 -12.43
C ASP A 112 3.66 -25.12 -12.41
N GLU A 113 4.45 -24.09 -12.03
CA GLU A 113 4.03 -22.67 -12.06
C GLU A 113 3.63 -22.25 -13.47
N ASP A 114 2.56 -21.45 -13.56
CA ASP A 114 2.03 -20.94 -14.82
C ASP A 114 2.70 -19.63 -15.23
N ASP A 115 3.27 -19.57 -16.43
CA ASP A 115 3.98 -18.40 -16.95
C ASP A 115 3.06 -17.17 -17.11
N GLU A 116 1.77 -17.36 -17.43
CA GLU A 116 0.83 -16.25 -17.62
C GLU A 116 0.42 -15.66 -16.25
N GLU A 117 0.24 -16.52 -15.25
CA GLU A 117 -0.04 -16.10 -13.87
C GLU A 117 1.15 -15.37 -13.26
N TRP A 118 2.35 -15.90 -13.46
CA TRP A 118 3.60 -15.23 -13.10
C TRP A 118 3.70 -13.84 -13.73
N ALA A 119 3.53 -13.76 -15.05
CA ALA A 119 3.61 -12.49 -15.77
C ALA A 119 2.56 -11.47 -15.30
N ARG A 120 1.32 -11.92 -15.03
CA ARG A 120 0.24 -11.08 -14.52
C ARG A 120 0.56 -10.49 -13.15
N ASP A 121 1.07 -11.30 -12.22
CA ASP A 121 1.40 -10.84 -10.88
C ASP A 121 2.53 -9.81 -10.90
N LEU A 122 3.55 -10.02 -11.72
CA LEU A 122 4.60 -9.02 -11.95
C LEU A 122 4.05 -7.76 -12.64
N ASP A 123 3.20 -7.91 -13.65
CA ASP A 123 2.69 -6.78 -14.43
C ASP A 123 1.80 -5.86 -13.58
N VAL A 124 0.88 -6.43 -12.80
CA VAL A 124 0.01 -5.65 -11.93
C VAL A 124 0.79 -5.07 -10.76
N THR A 125 1.57 -5.90 -10.04
CA THR A 125 2.14 -5.51 -8.75
C THR A 125 3.38 -4.63 -8.87
N LEU A 126 4.27 -4.93 -9.82
CA LEU A 126 5.52 -4.18 -10.01
C LEU A 126 5.41 -3.18 -11.16
N THR A 127 5.04 -3.65 -12.36
CA THR A 127 4.99 -2.80 -13.55
C THR A 127 3.86 -1.78 -13.44
N GLY A 128 2.74 -2.13 -12.80
CA GLY A 128 1.65 -1.20 -12.49
C GLY A 128 2.13 -0.02 -11.63
N ALA A 129 2.88 -0.30 -10.56
CA ALA A 129 3.46 0.75 -9.72
C ALA A 129 4.45 1.65 -10.49
N PHE A 130 5.25 1.06 -11.39
CA PHE A 130 6.11 1.82 -12.30
C PHE A 130 5.29 2.71 -13.24
N ARG A 131 4.22 2.19 -13.88
CA ARG A 131 3.36 2.97 -14.80
C ARG A 131 2.73 4.16 -14.08
N CYS A 132 2.14 3.92 -12.89
CA CYS A 132 1.51 4.96 -12.08
C CYS A 132 2.54 6.02 -11.65
N SER A 133 3.70 5.60 -11.16
CA SER A 133 4.76 6.52 -10.74
C SER A 133 5.27 7.38 -11.90
N ARG A 134 5.49 6.77 -13.07
CA ARG A 134 5.91 7.48 -14.28
C ARG A 134 4.90 8.54 -14.72
N ALA A 135 3.61 8.20 -14.74
CA ALA A 135 2.55 9.12 -15.15
C ALA A 135 2.37 10.25 -14.11
N ALA A 136 2.43 9.95 -12.82
CA ALA A 136 2.21 10.91 -11.75
C ALA A 136 3.40 11.86 -11.51
N LEU A 137 4.64 11.41 -11.74
CA LEU A 137 5.87 12.13 -11.36
C LEU A 137 5.95 13.58 -11.86
N PRO A 138 5.56 13.94 -13.11
CA PRO A 138 5.55 15.34 -13.54
C PRO A 138 4.63 16.24 -12.70
N HIS A 139 3.45 15.73 -12.34
CA HIS A 139 2.45 16.45 -11.56
C HIS A 139 2.85 16.56 -10.08
N LEU A 140 3.42 15.50 -9.53
CA LEU A 140 3.98 15.49 -8.17
C LEU A 140 5.12 16.51 -8.03
N ALA A 141 6.02 16.58 -9.03
CA ALA A 141 7.08 17.57 -9.06
C ALA A 141 6.54 19.01 -9.15
N ALA A 142 5.54 19.23 -10.01
CA ALA A 142 4.90 20.54 -10.16
C ALA A 142 4.17 21.01 -8.89
N SER A 143 3.73 20.08 -8.04
CA SER A 143 3.06 20.41 -6.77
C SER A 143 3.98 21.06 -5.74
N GLY A 144 5.30 20.83 -5.83
CA GLY A 144 6.32 21.30 -4.89
C GLY A 144 6.36 20.56 -3.54
N ARG A 145 5.54 19.52 -3.35
CA ARG A 145 5.45 18.71 -2.12
C ARG A 145 5.13 17.24 -2.40
N GLY A 146 5.57 16.75 -3.56
CA GLY A 146 5.25 15.43 -4.05
C GLY A 146 5.71 14.27 -3.17
N ALA A 147 4.87 13.27 -3.01
CA ALA A 147 5.21 12.02 -2.34
C ALA A 147 4.63 10.80 -3.08
N ILE A 148 5.45 9.77 -3.25
CA ILE A 148 5.03 8.44 -3.70
C ILE A 148 5.22 7.48 -2.54
N VAL A 149 4.17 6.74 -2.18
CA VAL A 149 4.24 5.66 -1.20
C VAL A 149 3.71 4.39 -1.86
N SER A 150 4.56 3.37 -1.95
CA SER A 150 4.16 2.06 -2.48
C SER A 150 3.89 1.07 -1.35
N ILE A 151 2.94 0.16 -1.55
CA ILE A 151 2.63 -0.91 -0.61
C ILE A 151 3.38 -2.17 -1.05
N GLY A 152 4.44 -2.47 -0.33
CA GLY A 152 5.23 -3.68 -0.45
C GLY A 152 4.62 -4.87 0.28
N SER A 153 5.46 -5.71 0.84
CA SER A 153 5.11 -6.83 1.72
C SER A 153 6.37 -7.37 2.39
N VAL A 154 6.24 -7.99 3.54
CA VAL A 154 7.29 -8.83 4.14
C VAL A 154 7.75 -9.95 3.20
N ASN A 155 6.90 -10.40 2.26
CA ASN A 155 7.25 -11.34 1.19
C ASN A 155 8.39 -10.85 0.29
N GLY A 156 8.60 -9.54 0.18
CA GLY A 156 9.72 -8.98 -0.56
C GLY A 156 11.07 -9.08 0.17
N GLU A 157 11.08 -9.54 1.42
CA GLU A 157 12.29 -9.65 2.25
C GLU A 157 12.57 -11.08 2.74
N GLN A 158 11.53 -11.88 2.92
CA GLN A 158 11.62 -13.24 3.42
C GLN A 158 10.56 -14.13 2.75
N ASP A 159 10.81 -15.44 2.73
CA ASP A 159 9.89 -16.41 2.19
C ASP A 159 8.62 -16.56 3.03
N PHE A 160 7.49 -16.28 2.38
CA PHE A 160 6.12 -16.53 2.83
C PHE A 160 5.27 -17.10 1.70
N ASN A 161 5.88 -17.90 0.80
CA ASN A 161 5.28 -18.41 -0.44
C ASN A 161 4.92 -17.28 -1.44
N ASN A 162 4.07 -17.60 -2.42
CA ASN A 162 3.63 -16.70 -3.50
C ASN A 162 4.80 -16.17 -4.32
N HIS A 163 5.43 -17.05 -5.10
CA HIS A 163 6.69 -16.82 -5.81
C HIS A 163 6.69 -15.54 -6.66
N ALA A 164 5.73 -15.40 -7.58
CA ALA A 164 5.62 -14.24 -8.46
C ALA A 164 5.36 -12.96 -7.69
N TYR A 165 4.42 -13.00 -6.74
CA TYR A 165 4.10 -11.87 -5.86
C TYR A 165 5.31 -11.45 -5.02
N SER A 166 6.03 -12.41 -4.43
CA SER A 166 7.23 -12.16 -3.63
C SER A 166 8.33 -11.50 -4.45
N ALA A 167 8.57 -11.99 -5.68
CA ALA A 167 9.49 -11.38 -6.62
C ALA A 167 9.09 -9.94 -6.99
N ALA A 168 7.79 -9.70 -7.26
CA ALA A 168 7.27 -8.36 -7.54
C ALA A 168 7.47 -7.41 -6.34
N LYS A 169 7.19 -7.87 -5.12
CA LYS A 169 7.36 -7.06 -3.90
C LYS A 169 8.82 -6.79 -3.57
N ALA A 170 9.72 -7.72 -3.84
CA ALA A 170 11.18 -7.47 -3.79
C ALA A 170 11.61 -6.45 -4.86
N GLY A 171 11.07 -6.53 -6.07
CA GLY A 171 11.29 -5.56 -7.14
C GLY A 171 10.88 -4.13 -6.76
N LEU A 172 9.79 -3.96 -5.99
CA LEU A 172 9.37 -2.64 -5.49
C LEU A 172 10.42 -2.00 -4.57
N VAL A 173 11.20 -2.78 -3.82
CA VAL A 173 12.29 -2.25 -2.98
C VAL A 173 13.34 -1.57 -3.86
N SER A 174 13.74 -2.23 -4.95
CA SER A 174 14.71 -1.68 -5.91
C SER A 174 14.15 -0.46 -6.64
N LEU A 175 12.90 -0.55 -7.14
CA LEU A 175 12.22 0.56 -7.81
C LEU A 175 12.13 1.79 -6.90
N THR A 176 11.77 1.61 -5.62
CA THR A 176 11.69 2.69 -4.63
C THR A 176 13.01 3.42 -4.49
N ARG A 177 14.12 2.70 -4.36
CA ARG A 177 15.46 3.29 -4.20
C ARG A 177 15.92 4.06 -5.44
N THR A 178 15.77 3.46 -6.62
CA THR A 178 16.20 4.08 -7.87
C THR A 178 15.36 5.29 -8.23
N LEU A 179 14.03 5.19 -8.05
CA LEU A 179 13.12 6.29 -8.30
C LEU A 179 13.29 7.43 -7.27
N ALA A 180 13.60 7.11 -6.02
CA ALA A 180 13.90 8.14 -5.01
C ALA A 180 15.11 9.00 -5.42
N GLY A 181 16.16 8.39 -5.95
CA GLY A 181 17.32 9.11 -6.47
C GLY A 181 17.00 10.01 -7.65
N ASP A 182 16.18 9.54 -8.59
CA ASP A 182 15.76 10.29 -9.77
C ASP A 182 14.76 11.42 -9.44
N ALA A 183 13.87 11.18 -8.50
CA ALA A 183 12.79 12.11 -8.14
C ALA A 183 13.22 13.20 -7.13
N ALA A 184 14.23 12.94 -6.31
CA ALA A 184 14.69 13.85 -5.25
C ALA A 184 15.12 15.24 -5.76
N PRO A 185 15.86 15.41 -6.89
CA PRO A 185 16.18 16.71 -7.43
C PRO A 185 14.95 17.52 -7.88
N ARG A 186 13.81 16.84 -8.05
CA ARG A 186 12.51 17.42 -8.42
C ARG A 186 11.61 17.68 -7.21
N GLY A 187 12.13 17.48 -5.98
CA GLY A 187 11.39 17.69 -4.74
C GLY A 187 10.34 16.61 -4.43
N VAL A 188 10.43 15.42 -5.04
CA VAL A 188 9.50 14.32 -4.81
C VAL A 188 10.16 13.25 -3.97
N ARG A 189 9.49 12.83 -2.88
CA ARG A 189 9.93 11.74 -2.01
C ARG A 189 9.28 10.43 -2.45
N VAL A 190 10.02 9.32 -2.36
CA VAL A 190 9.54 8.00 -2.75
C VAL A 190 9.89 6.99 -1.67
N ASN A 191 8.87 6.37 -1.09
CA ASN A 191 9.07 5.42 0.01
C ASN A 191 8.19 4.18 -0.16
N LEU A 192 8.49 3.13 0.60
CA LEU A 192 7.82 1.84 0.58
C LEU A 192 7.38 1.48 2.00
N VAL A 193 6.18 0.93 2.14
CA VAL A 193 5.70 0.31 3.39
C VAL A 193 5.67 -1.20 3.18
N HIS A 194 6.22 -1.99 4.09
CA HIS A 194 6.14 -3.45 4.11
C HIS A 194 5.18 -3.92 5.22
N PRO A 195 3.92 -4.21 4.88
CA PRO A 195 2.99 -4.86 5.79
C PRO A 195 3.39 -6.31 6.10
N GLY A 196 3.08 -6.75 7.34
CA GLY A 196 2.88 -8.16 7.65
C GLY A 196 1.51 -8.64 7.17
N THR A 197 0.93 -9.67 7.81
CA THR A 197 -0.45 -10.08 7.54
C THR A 197 -1.42 -9.04 8.06
N ILE A 198 -2.27 -8.54 7.17
CA ILE A 198 -3.29 -7.52 7.47
C ILE A 198 -4.68 -8.11 7.29
N ARG A 199 -5.57 -7.87 8.25
CA ARG A 199 -6.98 -8.28 8.20
C ARG A 199 -7.72 -7.48 7.13
N THR A 200 -7.86 -8.06 5.95
CA THR A 200 -8.53 -7.45 4.80
C THR A 200 -9.63 -8.39 4.29
N PRO A 201 -10.54 -7.93 3.42
CA PRO A 201 -11.52 -8.80 2.78
C PRO A 201 -10.94 -9.99 2.00
N ALA A 202 -9.64 -9.98 1.69
CA ALA A 202 -8.97 -11.15 1.10
C ALA A 202 -8.95 -12.37 2.02
N TRP A 203 -9.23 -12.20 3.31
CA TRP A 203 -9.30 -13.27 4.31
C TRP A 203 -10.74 -13.72 4.64
N GLU A 204 -11.74 -13.20 3.95
CA GLU A 204 -13.14 -13.64 4.13
C GLU A 204 -13.25 -15.15 3.99
N GLY A 205 -13.94 -15.78 4.95
CA GLY A 205 -14.06 -17.24 5.05
C GLY A 205 -12.80 -17.96 5.57
N ARG A 206 -11.74 -17.23 5.91
CA ARG A 206 -10.49 -17.76 6.47
C ARG A 206 -10.07 -17.09 7.78
N GLU A 207 -11.01 -16.50 8.52
CA GLU A 207 -10.75 -15.70 9.73
C GLU A 207 -10.00 -16.52 10.80
N GLY A 208 -10.34 -17.81 10.95
CA GLY A 208 -9.63 -18.71 11.85
C GLY A 208 -8.14 -18.93 11.52
N GLN A 209 -7.71 -18.60 10.29
CA GLN A 209 -6.28 -18.60 9.96
C GLN A 209 -5.58 -17.38 10.54
N LEU A 210 -6.22 -16.19 10.52
CA LEU A 210 -5.67 -14.98 11.11
C LEU A 210 -5.45 -15.15 12.63
N GLU A 211 -6.37 -15.83 13.32
CA GLU A 211 -6.25 -16.14 14.74
C GLU A 211 -5.06 -17.05 15.03
N ARG A 212 -4.82 -18.04 14.16
CA ARG A 212 -3.64 -18.93 14.28
C ARG A 212 -2.33 -18.22 13.98
N LEU A 213 -2.35 -17.18 13.13
CA LEU A 213 -1.16 -16.37 12.81
C LEU A 213 -0.83 -15.35 13.90
N ALA A 214 -1.82 -14.86 14.65
CA ALA A 214 -1.61 -13.82 15.68
C ALA A 214 -0.43 -14.11 16.64
N PRO A 215 -0.24 -15.32 17.15
CA PRO A 215 0.89 -15.63 18.05
C PRO A 215 2.28 -15.60 17.38
N VAL A 216 2.37 -15.57 16.04
CA VAL A 216 3.65 -15.46 15.33
C VAL A 216 4.20 -14.03 15.42
N TYR A 217 3.30 -13.05 15.61
CA TYR A 217 3.66 -11.64 15.70
C TYR A 217 4.06 -11.27 17.13
N PRO A 218 5.22 -10.62 17.35
CA PRO A 218 5.62 -10.12 18.67
C PRO A 218 4.57 -9.22 19.34
N LEU A 219 3.81 -8.44 18.56
CA LEU A 219 2.71 -7.60 19.09
C LEU A 219 1.44 -8.40 19.40
N GLY A 220 1.41 -9.74 19.22
CA GLY A 220 0.33 -10.64 19.61
C GLY A 220 -0.93 -10.55 18.75
N ARG A 221 -0.90 -9.86 17.61
CA ARG A 221 -2.01 -9.75 16.67
C ARG A 221 -1.52 -9.62 15.23
N VAL A 222 -2.36 -9.97 14.27
CA VAL A 222 -2.20 -9.51 12.88
C VAL A 222 -2.49 -8.01 12.80
N GLY A 223 -2.01 -7.36 11.73
CA GLY A 223 -2.26 -5.94 11.51
C GLY A 223 -3.70 -5.68 11.04
N GLU A 224 -4.14 -4.45 11.25
CA GLU A 224 -5.37 -3.92 10.67
C GLU A 224 -5.03 -2.93 9.53
N PRO A 225 -5.92 -2.71 8.55
CA PRO A 225 -5.69 -1.75 7.46
C PRO A 225 -5.28 -0.35 7.96
N GLU A 226 -5.79 0.06 9.11
CA GLU A 226 -5.50 1.34 9.75
C GLU A 226 -4.05 1.46 10.22
N ASP A 227 -3.38 0.36 10.59
CA ASP A 227 -1.96 0.35 10.94
C ASP A 227 -1.12 0.78 9.72
N ILE A 228 -1.50 0.30 8.52
CA ILE A 228 -0.83 0.65 7.28
C ILE A 228 -1.19 2.06 6.84
N ALA A 229 -2.45 2.45 6.95
CA ALA A 229 -2.91 3.79 6.61
C ALA A 229 -2.20 4.88 7.44
N ALA A 230 -1.91 4.60 8.71
CA ALA A 230 -1.16 5.50 9.59
C ALA A 230 0.29 5.70 9.09
N ALA A 231 0.97 4.62 8.71
CA ALA A 231 2.33 4.67 8.17
C ALA A 231 2.39 5.40 6.82
N VAL A 232 1.43 5.14 5.93
CA VAL A 232 1.31 5.83 4.64
C VAL A 232 1.06 7.32 4.86
N ALA A 233 0.15 7.70 5.74
CA ALA A 233 -0.11 9.09 6.06
C ALA A 233 1.12 9.80 6.63
N PHE A 234 1.91 9.15 7.49
CA PHE A 234 3.19 9.67 7.95
C PHE A 234 4.16 9.90 6.79
N LEU A 235 4.43 8.87 5.98
CA LEU A 235 5.40 8.96 4.87
C LEU A 235 4.97 9.94 3.77
N ALA A 236 3.68 10.11 3.54
CA ALA A 236 3.15 11.06 2.56
C ALA A 236 3.19 12.52 3.07
N SER A 237 3.18 12.75 4.38
CA SER A 237 3.10 14.08 5.00
C SER A 237 4.44 14.82 5.06
N ALA A 238 4.40 16.09 5.47
CA ALA A 238 5.57 16.91 5.75
C ALA A 238 6.40 16.40 6.95
N ASP A 239 5.81 15.60 7.84
CA ASP A 239 6.52 14.98 8.97
C ASP A 239 7.67 14.07 8.49
N ALA A 240 7.54 13.52 7.25
CA ALA A 240 8.56 12.70 6.60
C ALA A 240 9.40 13.48 5.58
N SER A 241 9.53 14.81 5.71
CA SER A 241 10.22 15.67 4.74
C SER A 241 11.69 15.30 4.48
N TRP A 242 12.34 14.59 5.40
CA TRP A 242 13.73 14.12 5.27
C TRP A 242 13.84 12.60 5.06
N ILE A 243 12.73 11.95 4.63
CA ILE A 243 12.66 10.50 4.42
C ILE A 243 12.33 10.22 2.95
N THR A 244 13.29 9.62 2.23
CA THR A 244 13.11 9.12 0.85
C THR A 244 13.97 7.88 0.62
N GLY A 245 13.55 6.96 -0.25
CA GLY A 245 14.25 5.73 -0.60
C GLY A 245 14.18 4.66 0.49
N THR A 246 13.36 4.84 1.54
CA THR A 246 13.26 3.89 2.65
C THR A 246 12.18 2.84 2.45
N THR A 247 12.39 1.69 3.08
CA THR A 247 11.37 0.68 3.34
C THR A 247 11.02 0.72 4.82
N LEU A 248 9.77 1.06 5.14
CA LEU A 248 9.25 1.05 6.50
C LEU A 248 8.46 -0.25 6.73
N ARG A 249 8.98 -1.13 7.60
CA ARG A 249 8.25 -2.32 8.03
C ARG A 249 7.13 -1.95 8.99
N VAL A 250 5.93 -2.45 8.72
CA VAL A 250 4.73 -2.32 9.57
C VAL A 250 4.15 -3.73 9.71
N ASP A 251 4.88 -4.56 10.41
CA ASP A 251 4.75 -6.02 10.44
C ASP A 251 4.58 -6.59 11.84
N GLY A 252 4.29 -5.76 12.83
CA GLY A 252 4.13 -6.21 14.23
C GLY A 252 5.38 -6.88 14.82
N GLY A 253 6.56 -6.64 14.22
CA GLY A 253 7.83 -7.20 14.65
C GLY A 253 8.16 -8.56 14.03
N LEU A 254 7.37 -9.04 13.06
CA LEU A 254 7.53 -10.37 12.45
C LEU A 254 8.95 -10.62 11.95
N LEU A 255 9.54 -9.67 11.22
CA LEU A 255 10.90 -9.82 10.68
C LEU A 255 12.02 -9.38 11.64
N ALA A 256 11.66 -8.76 12.76
CA ALA A 256 12.65 -8.28 13.74
C ALA A 256 12.96 -9.32 14.82
N VAL A 257 12.00 -10.21 15.12
CA VAL A 257 12.10 -11.15 16.24
C VAL A 257 11.85 -12.57 15.76
N ASN A 258 12.76 -13.49 16.06
CA ASN A 258 12.55 -14.92 15.79
C ASN A 258 11.75 -15.56 16.93
N THR A 259 10.43 -15.38 16.89
CA THR A 259 9.52 -15.94 17.90
C THR A 259 9.54 -17.46 17.94
N GLY A 260 9.79 -18.13 16.81
CA GLY A 260 9.93 -19.59 16.74
C GLY A 260 11.14 -20.09 17.54
N PHE A 261 12.29 -19.42 17.36
CA PHE A 261 13.48 -19.75 18.14
C PHE A 261 13.27 -19.53 19.65
N GLN A 262 12.67 -18.40 20.02
CA GLN A 262 12.40 -18.08 21.43
C GLN A 262 11.51 -19.13 22.08
N ARG A 263 10.40 -19.54 21.43
CA ARG A 263 9.51 -20.58 21.97
C ARG A 263 10.23 -21.90 22.22
N VAL A 264 11.03 -22.34 21.26
CA VAL A 264 11.81 -23.59 21.43
C VAL A 264 12.85 -23.45 22.54
N ALA A 265 13.52 -22.31 22.66
CA ALA A 265 14.50 -22.05 23.72
C ALA A 265 13.85 -22.01 25.12
N ASP A 266 12.62 -21.50 25.20
CA ASP A 266 11.86 -21.40 26.46
C ASP A 266 11.07 -22.70 26.80
N GLY A 267 11.16 -23.74 25.95
CA GLY A 267 10.51 -25.04 26.13
C GLY A 267 8.99 -25.04 25.90
N ALA A 268 8.50 -24.11 25.08
CA ALA A 268 7.08 -23.93 24.74
C ALA A 268 6.73 -24.54 23.37
#